data_28e2478d1e847b6cb946789bca1e8fde
#
_entry.id   28e2478d1e847b6cb946789bca1e8fde
#
_cell.length_a   1.000
_cell.length_b   1.000
_cell.length_c   1.000
_cell.angle_alpha   90.00
_cell.angle_beta   90.00
_cell.angle_gamma   90.00
#
_symmetry.space_group_name_H-M   'P 1'
#
loop_
_entity.id
_entity.type
_entity.pdbx_description
1 polymer ?
#
loop_
_entity_poly.entity_id
_entity_poly.type
_entity_poly.pdbx_seq_one_letter_code
_entity_poly.pdbx_strand_id
1 'polypeptide(L)'
;MNIKGSEKQIKWAEDIRKRALNAIERKRTWFKKADDEGHLDCKIEIESCDETREMLERWFNMCTDASQIIARKNYLSEDGVWSIIRGKTIEKGCRRY
;
A
#
# COMPACT_ATOMS: atom_id res chain seq x y z
N MET A 1 -12.50 8.27 -8.59
CA MET A 1 -11.42 8.04 -9.57
C MET A 1 -12.01 8.12 -10.98
N ASN A 2 -11.47 8.97 -11.81
CA ASN A 2 -12.02 9.25 -13.13
C ASN A 2 -11.19 8.55 -14.21
N ILE A 3 -11.45 7.28 -14.44
CA ILE A 3 -10.67 6.43 -15.35
C ILE A 3 -11.57 5.80 -16.41
N LYS A 4 -10.95 5.41 -17.53
CA LYS A 4 -11.63 4.74 -18.63
C LYS A 4 -11.73 3.24 -18.37
N GLY A 5 -12.74 2.63 -18.95
CA GLY A 5 -12.96 1.19 -18.86
C GLY A 5 -14.45 0.87 -18.83
N SER A 6 -14.78 -0.42 -18.88
CA SER A 6 -16.16 -0.86 -18.69
C SER A 6 -16.57 -0.62 -17.23
N GLU A 7 -17.86 -0.58 -16.96
CA GLU A 7 -18.38 -0.39 -15.61
C GLU A 7 -17.83 -1.43 -14.63
N LYS A 8 -17.75 -2.70 -15.06
CA LYS A 8 -17.17 -3.79 -14.25
C LYS A 8 -15.69 -3.57 -13.98
N GLN A 9 -14.93 -3.14 -14.99
CA GLN A 9 -13.49 -2.88 -14.84
C GLN A 9 -13.24 -1.72 -13.90
N ILE A 10 -14.00 -0.65 -14.00
CA ILE A 10 -13.88 0.53 -13.12
C ILE A 10 -14.17 0.13 -11.67
N LYS A 11 -15.24 -0.62 -11.43
CA LYS A 11 -15.57 -1.13 -10.09
C LYS A 11 -14.46 -2.02 -9.53
N TRP A 12 -13.92 -2.90 -10.36
CA TRP A 12 -12.83 -3.79 -9.95
C TRP A 12 -11.58 -2.99 -9.60
N ALA A 13 -11.21 -2.02 -10.44
CA ALA A 13 -10.06 -1.15 -10.19
C ALA A 13 -10.22 -0.35 -8.89
N GLU A 14 -11.40 0.19 -8.64
CA GLU A 14 -11.71 0.92 -7.40
C GLU A 14 -11.60 0.02 -6.17
N ASP A 15 -12.06 -1.22 -6.28
CA ASP A 15 -11.95 -2.20 -5.20
C ASP A 15 -10.49 -2.56 -4.92
N ILE A 16 -9.68 -2.77 -5.96
CA ILE A 16 -8.24 -3.02 -5.82
C ILE A 16 -7.56 -1.85 -5.10
N ARG A 17 -7.84 -0.62 -5.51
CA ARG A 17 -7.31 0.59 -4.88
C ARG A 17 -7.67 0.66 -3.40
N LYS A 18 -8.94 0.47 -3.09
CA LYS A 18 -9.44 0.51 -1.72
C LYS A 18 -8.77 -0.53 -0.84
N ARG A 19 -8.67 -1.77 -1.33
CA ARG A 19 -8.02 -2.87 -0.59
C ARG A 19 -6.54 -2.61 -0.36
N ALA A 20 -5.83 -2.08 -1.35
CA ALA A 20 -4.41 -1.75 -1.22
C ALA A 20 -4.18 -0.70 -0.13
N LEU A 21 -4.94 0.40 -0.18
CA LEU A 21 -4.81 1.47 0.80
C LEU A 21 -5.23 1.02 2.21
N ASN A 22 -6.27 0.19 2.31
CA ASN A 22 -6.68 -0.39 3.60
C ASN A 22 -5.63 -1.33 4.17
N ALA A 23 -4.94 -2.10 3.33
CA ALA A 23 -3.85 -2.98 3.76
C ALA A 23 -2.71 -2.17 4.39
N ILE A 24 -2.36 -1.04 3.78
CA ILE A 24 -1.34 -0.13 4.32
C ILE A 24 -1.77 0.39 5.70
N GLU A 25 -3.03 0.84 5.82
CA GLU A 25 -3.56 1.37 7.08
C GLU A 25 -3.56 0.32 8.19
N ARG A 26 -3.92 -0.93 7.88
CA ARG A 26 -3.88 -2.02 8.86
C ARG A 26 -2.46 -2.26 9.37
N LYS A 27 -1.48 -2.31 8.47
CA LYS A 27 -0.07 -2.49 8.85
C LYS A 27 0.44 -1.30 9.68
N ARG A 28 0.12 -0.09 9.25
CA ARG A 28 0.51 1.12 9.97
C ARG A 28 -0.07 1.13 11.38
N THR A 29 -1.34 0.80 11.52
CA THR A 29 -2.02 0.74 12.82
C THR A 29 -1.35 -0.29 13.74
N TRP A 30 -1.01 -1.46 13.20
CA TRP A 30 -0.33 -2.50 13.98
C TRP A 30 1.04 -2.02 14.47
N PHE A 31 1.85 -1.44 13.59
CA PHE A 31 3.17 -0.92 13.96
C PHE A 31 3.06 0.24 14.94
N LYS A 32 2.11 1.14 14.74
CA LYS A 32 1.87 2.27 15.64
C LYS A 32 1.53 1.80 17.04
N LYS A 33 0.66 0.81 17.14
CA LYS A 33 0.26 0.21 18.42
C LYS A 33 1.45 -0.43 19.12
N ALA A 34 2.25 -1.22 18.40
CA ALA A 34 3.44 -1.87 18.96
C ALA A 34 4.46 -0.85 19.46
N ASP A 35 4.65 0.24 18.72
CA ASP A 35 5.56 1.32 19.10
C ASP A 35 5.07 2.07 20.33
N ASP A 36 3.78 2.43 20.36
CA ASP A 36 3.17 3.14 21.48
C ASP A 36 3.15 2.31 22.77
N GLU A 37 3.02 0.98 22.64
CA GLU A 37 3.06 0.07 23.79
C GLU A 37 4.49 -0.28 24.24
N GLY A 38 5.50 0.20 23.51
CA GLY A 38 6.91 -0.01 23.85
C GLY A 38 7.43 -1.42 23.57
N HIS A 39 6.68 -2.24 22.82
CA HIS A 39 7.11 -3.60 22.49
C HIS A 39 8.20 -3.62 21.42
N LEU A 40 8.11 -2.71 20.44
CA LEU A 40 9.04 -2.59 19.33
C LEU A 40 9.20 -1.12 18.96
N ASP A 41 10.39 -0.75 18.52
CA ASP A 41 10.59 0.54 17.85
C ASP A 41 10.22 0.37 16.38
N CYS A 42 9.07 0.88 16.00
CA CYS A 42 8.50 0.73 14.65
C CYS A 42 8.49 2.02 13.84
N LYS A 43 9.30 3.00 14.19
CA LYS A 43 9.33 4.30 13.49
C LYS A 43 9.65 4.15 12.00
N ILE A 44 10.61 3.29 11.66
CA ILE A 44 11.00 3.04 10.27
C ILE A 44 9.86 2.38 9.51
N GLU A 45 9.18 1.41 10.10
CA GLU A 45 8.05 0.71 9.48
C GLU A 45 6.87 1.66 9.25
N ILE A 46 6.58 2.53 10.22
CA ILE A 46 5.51 3.53 10.09
C ILE A 46 5.83 4.50 8.95
N GLU A 47 7.06 4.98 8.87
CA GLU A 47 7.52 5.85 7.80
C GLU A 47 7.41 5.15 6.43
N SER A 48 7.79 3.87 6.38
CA SER A 48 7.67 3.07 5.15
C SER A 48 6.21 2.90 4.71
N CYS A 49 5.30 2.73 5.66
CA CYS A 49 3.86 2.69 5.37
C CYS A 49 3.38 4.01 4.77
N ASP A 50 3.77 5.14 5.35
CA ASP A 50 3.38 6.46 4.88
C ASP A 50 3.91 6.74 3.48
N GLU A 51 5.17 6.39 3.22
CA GLU A 51 5.78 6.53 1.90
C GLU A 51 5.12 5.64 0.84
N THR A 52 4.80 4.41 1.21
CA THR A 52 4.13 3.46 0.31
C THR A 52 2.74 3.99 -0.04
N ARG A 53 2.00 4.49 0.93
CA ARG A 53 0.68 5.06 0.70
C ARG A 53 0.75 6.25 -0.26
N GLU A 54 1.66 7.18 -0.01
CA GLU A 54 1.84 8.35 -0.86
C GLU A 54 2.20 7.95 -2.29
N MET A 55 3.13 7.01 -2.45
CA MET A 55 3.54 6.50 -3.75
C MET A 55 2.36 5.87 -4.49
N LEU A 56 1.58 5.02 -3.83
CA LEU A 56 0.44 4.34 -4.45
C LEU A 56 -0.68 5.31 -4.78
N GLU A 57 -1.01 6.26 -3.91
CA GLU A 57 -2.03 7.26 -4.19
C GLU A 57 -1.65 8.10 -5.41
N ARG A 58 -0.39 8.49 -5.52
CA ARG A 58 0.13 9.23 -6.66
C ARG A 58 0.02 8.41 -7.94
N TRP A 59 0.38 7.13 -7.89
CA TRP A 59 0.29 6.23 -9.02
C TRP A 59 -1.17 6.02 -9.46
N PHE A 60 -2.08 5.79 -8.52
CA PHE A 60 -3.51 5.64 -8.82
C PHE A 60 -4.07 6.88 -9.51
N ASN A 61 -3.65 8.06 -9.08
CA ASN A 61 -4.08 9.33 -9.68
C ASN A 61 -3.52 9.54 -11.09
N MET A 62 -2.41 8.89 -11.42
CA MET A 62 -1.82 8.92 -12.76
C MET A 62 -2.45 7.91 -13.71
N CYS A 63 -3.17 6.92 -13.21
CA CYS A 63 -3.83 5.92 -14.05
C CYS A 63 -4.99 6.54 -14.82
N THR A 64 -5.04 6.27 -16.12
CA THR A 64 -6.08 6.76 -17.01
C THR A 64 -7.06 5.67 -17.44
N ASP A 65 -6.71 4.41 -17.22
CA ASP A 65 -7.48 3.25 -17.62
C ASP A 65 -7.53 2.21 -16.50
N ALA A 66 -8.70 1.64 -16.26
CA ALA A 66 -8.90 0.61 -15.25
C ALA A 66 -8.00 -0.60 -15.46
N SER A 67 -7.70 -0.95 -16.71
CA SER A 67 -6.82 -2.09 -17.04
C SER A 67 -5.41 -1.93 -16.46
N GLN A 68 -4.92 -0.71 -16.30
CA GLN A 68 -3.61 -0.44 -15.70
C GLN A 68 -3.56 -0.91 -14.24
N ILE A 69 -4.64 -0.67 -13.50
CA ILE A 69 -4.76 -1.08 -12.10
C ILE A 69 -4.96 -2.59 -12.00
N ILE A 70 -5.85 -3.14 -12.83
CA ILE A 70 -6.15 -4.57 -12.87
C ILE A 70 -4.88 -5.38 -13.22
N ALA A 71 -4.06 -4.90 -14.16
CA ALA A 71 -2.82 -5.54 -14.53
C ALA A 71 -1.82 -5.64 -13.36
N ARG A 72 -1.95 -4.79 -12.36
CA ARG A 72 -1.08 -4.76 -11.17
C ARG A 72 -1.73 -5.35 -9.93
N LYS A 73 -2.84 -6.06 -10.07
CA LYS A 73 -3.61 -6.58 -8.93
C LYS A 73 -2.80 -7.41 -7.95
N ASN A 74 -1.82 -8.18 -8.43
CA ASN A 74 -0.99 -9.02 -7.57
C ASN A 74 -0.03 -8.19 -6.70
N TYR A 75 0.49 -7.09 -7.25
CA TYR A 75 1.35 -6.16 -6.51
C TYR A 75 0.55 -5.31 -5.52
N LEU A 76 -0.76 -5.16 -5.77
CA LEU A 76 -1.67 -4.36 -4.96
C LEU A 76 -2.49 -5.21 -3.98
N SER A 77 -2.25 -6.53 -3.93
CA SER A 77 -2.80 -7.41 -2.91
C SER A 77 -2.18 -7.09 -1.55
N GLU A 78 -2.76 -7.63 -0.49
CA GLU A 78 -2.21 -7.44 0.86
C GLU A 78 -0.74 -7.87 0.94
N ASP A 79 -0.41 -9.03 0.38
CA ASP A 79 0.97 -9.54 0.35
C ASP A 79 1.88 -8.68 -0.53
N GLY A 80 1.40 -8.22 -1.68
CA GLY A 80 2.15 -7.34 -2.56
C GLY A 80 2.47 -6.00 -1.91
N VAL A 81 1.50 -5.40 -1.27
CA VAL A 81 1.66 -4.14 -0.52
C VAL A 81 2.64 -4.32 0.63
N TRP A 82 2.51 -5.41 1.37
CA TRP A 82 3.43 -5.73 2.47
C TRP A 82 4.87 -5.87 1.96
N SER A 83 5.06 -6.51 0.80
CA SER A 83 6.39 -6.65 0.19
C SER A 83 7.02 -5.29 -0.12
N ILE A 84 6.23 -4.33 -0.60
CA ILE A 84 6.70 -2.97 -0.87
C ILE A 84 7.13 -2.27 0.44
N ILE A 85 6.31 -2.35 1.46
CA ILE A 85 6.59 -1.74 2.77
C ILE A 85 7.87 -2.35 3.36
N ARG A 86 7.99 -3.68 3.32
CA ARG A 86 9.15 -4.39 3.84
C ARG A 86 10.42 -4.01 3.08
N GLY A 87 10.34 -3.91 1.74
CA GLY A 87 11.46 -3.47 0.92
C GLY A 87 11.97 -2.09 1.30
N LYS A 88 11.08 -1.13 1.49
CA LYS A 88 11.42 0.23 1.94
C LYS A 88 12.05 0.22 3.34
N THR A 89 11.51 -0.60 4.22
CA THR A 89 12.02 -0.74 5.59
C THR A 89 13.46 -1.28 5.60
N ILE A 90 13.74 -2.28 4.76
CA ILE A 90 15.09 -2.85 4.59
C ILE A 90 16.03 -1.79 4.03
N GLU A 91 15.62 -1.03 3.01
CA GLU A 91 16.41 0.04 2.41
C GLU A 91 16.80 1.11 3.43
N LYS A 92 15.96 1.35 4.42
CA LYS A 92 16.24 2.31 5.50
C LYS A 92 17.15 1.75 6.59
N GLY A 93 17.61 0.52 6.43
CA GLY A 93 18.58 -0.09 7.36
C GLY A 93 17.97 -0.83 8.54
N CYS A 94 16.67 -1.13 8.50
CA CYS A 94 16.05 -1.93 9.56
C CYS A 94 16.53 -3.38 9.46
N ARG A 95 17.11 -3.89 10.52
CA ARG A 95 17.76 -5.22 10.55
C ARG A 95 16.81 -6.36 10.93
N ARG A 96 15.54 -6.07 11.22
CA ARG A 96 14.57 -7.09 11.60
C ARG A 96 14.02 -7.90 10.41
N TYR A 97 14.32 -7.50 9.21
CA TYR A 97 13.79 -8.13 8.00
C TYR A 97 14.88 -8.69 7.10
#